data_79e717f756fcc3bd9769530be2408960
#
_entry.id   79e717f756fcc3bd9769530be2408960
#
_cell.length_a   1.000
_cell.length_b   1.000
_cell.length_c   1.000
_cell.angle_alpha   90.00
_cell.angle_beta   90.00
_cell.angle_gamma   90.00
#
_symmetry.space_group_name_H-M   'P 1'
#
loop_
_entity.id
_entity.type
_entity.pdbx_description
1 polymer ?
#
loop_
_entity_poly.entity_id
_entity_poly.type
_entity_poly.pdbx_seq_one_letter_code
_entity_poly.pdbx_strand_id
1 'polypeptide(L)'
;MSGKINVRTTSRDSAVCDDIELKKTSTTRLIFRPEIVNNNNNPEASVRGCFIFQKKGRNAPWEDYKELELSKLKAEEWIKLELNSEAMLTLTKEIQKHYAVHEKYGVMYGGFHLFENNPDIERLIEMFESNTNLFTQLMEDDKSEALEKTLEWIVTNDNPDKIIDRLKNLQEQDLDQLNTLIGIANLKKVLSVWEGNKLNNTSEKFWQSVLKENTWILSQIFSNPTVLINDEAYVGGKTVNNDSGKLVDFLYANPFSKDAVLIEIKTPSTPLITPNEYRTGVYSVHKEVTGAVTQVLTYKTSLQREYQNIDYNNYRQGIKTDFDIITPCCVVIAGRFDTLTDTAHRHSFELYRKELKNVTVITFDELFERVKGLIQLLEG
;
A
#
# COMPACT_ATOMS: atom_id res chain seq x y z
N MET A 1 5.88 -10.74 25.22
CA MET A 1 5.38 -11.76 26.20
C MET A 1 4.08 -12.29 25.64
N SER A 2 3.86 -13.61 25.64
CA SER A 2 2.68 -14.27 25.10
C SER A 2 1.41 -13.71 25.75
N GLY A 3 0.47 -13.22 24.97
CA GLY A 3 -0.84 -12.71 25.45
C GLY A 3 -1.81 -13.82 25.87
N LYS A 4 -1.30 -14.96 26.32
CA LYS A 4 -2.10 -16.13 26.69
C LYS A 4 -2.42 -16.09 28.17
N ILE A 5 -3.72 -16.18 28.49
CA ILE A 5 -4.23 -16.27 29.86
C ILE A 5 -4.87 -17.65 30.02
N ASN A 6 -4.39 -18.43 30.99
CA ASN A 6 -5.02 -19.69 31.37
C ASN A 6 -6.09 -19.42 32.43
N VAL A 7 -7.29 -19.87 32.17
CA VAL A 7 -8.44 -19.73 33.08
C VAL A 7 -8.96 -21.11 33.43
N ARG A 8 -9.06 -21.43 34.72
CA ARG A 8 -9.62 -22.68 35.23
C ARG A 8 -10.86 -22.39 36.05
N THR A 9 -12.01 -22.84 35.57
CA THR A 9 -13.28 -22.69 36.31
C THR A 9 -13.26 -23.44 37.62
N THR A 10 -13.60 -22.76 38.70
CA THR A 10 -13.68 -23.32 40.08
C THR A 10 -15.12 -23.44 40.58
N SER A 11 -16.03 -22.61 40.06
CA SER A 11 -17.46 -22.66 40.36
C SER A 11 -18.28 -22.13 39.17
N ARG A 12 -19.61 -22.05 39.30
CA ARG A 12 -20.50 -21.41 38.33
C ARG A 12 -20.17 -19.94 38.08
N ASP A 13 -19.67 -19.28 39.13
CA ASP A 13 -19.50 -17.83 39.16
C ASP A 13 -18.03 -17.41 39.39
N SER A 14 -17.09 -18.36 39.32
CA SER A 14 -15.69 -18.04 39.52
C SER A 14 -14.72 -18.95 38.77
N ALA A 15 -13.61 -18.35 38.37
CA ALA A 15 -12.52 -19.04 37.68
C ALA A 15 -11.16 -18.46 38.12
N VAL A 16 -10.23 -19.32 38.47
CA VAL A 16 -8.86 -18.94 38.88
C VAL A 16 -8.00 -18.86 37.61
N CYS A 17 -7.15 -17.84 37.55
CA CYS A 17 -6.19 -17.61 36.49
C CYS A 17 -4.74 -17.89 36.95
N ASP A 18 -3.79 -17.88 36.04
CA ASP A 18 -2.38 -18.04 36.36
C ASP A 18 -1.87 -16.90 37.26
N ASP A 19 -0.94 -17.23 38.13
CA ASP A 19 -0.29 -16.26 39.02
C ASP A 19 0.48 -15.21 38.21
N ILE A 20 0.26 -13.93 38.50
CA ILE A 20 1.03 -12.81 37.95
C ILE A 20 2.25 -12.60 38.83
N GLU A 21 3.45 -12.90 38.28
CA GLU A 21 4.70 -12.73 38.99
C GLU A 21 5.12 -11.25 39.02
N LEU A 22 5.09 -10.63 40.21
CA LEU A 22 5.39 -9.21 40.38
C LEU A 22 6.87 -8.99 40.75
N LYS A 23 7.44 -9.91 41.56
CA LYS A 23 8.83 -9.87 41.99
C LYS A 23 9.31 -11.26 42.32
N LYS A 24 10.55 -11.61 41.88
CA LYS A 24 11.13 -12.94 42.14
C LYS A 24 12.61 -12.86 42.39
N THR A 25 13.06 -13.68 43.32
CA THR A 25 14.46 -14.01 43.57
C THR A 25 14.64 -15.53 43.56
N SER A 26 15.81 -16.04 43.83
CA SER A 26 16.04 -17.48 43.95
C SER A 26 15.24 -18.17 45.07
N THR A 27 14.88 -17.41 46.10
CA THR A 27 14.22 -17.94 47.33
C THR A 27 12.97 -17.23 47.75
N THR A 28 12.62 -16.09 47.14
CA THR A 28 11.40 -15.33 47.44
C THR A 28 10.69 -14.92 46.21
N ARG A 29 9.35 -14.89 46.24
CA ARG A 29 8.53 -14.27 45.20
C ARG A 29 7.32 -13.54 45.78
N LEU A 30 6.89 -12.49 45.08
CA LEU A 30 5.63 -11.81 45.28
C LEU A 30 4.81 -12.00 44.00
N ILE A 31 3.64 -12.56 44.14
CA ILE A 31 2.69 -12.79 43.05
C ILE A 31 1.34 -12.15 43.41
N PHE A 32 0.57 -11.83 42.36
CA PHE A 32 -0.84 -11.61 42.45
C PHE A 32 -1.56 -12.79 41.81
N ARG A 33 -2.52 -13.39 42.52
CA ARG A 33 -3.35 -14.50 42.00
C ARG A 33 -4.72 -13.95 41.66
N PRO A 34 -5.01 -13.75 40.38
CA PRO A 34 -6.31 -13.23 39.93
C PRO A 34 -7.36 -14.33 39.86
N GLU A 35 -8.59 -13.92 40.12
CA GLU A 35 -9.78 -14.73 39.96
C GLU A 35 -10.84 -13.90 39.24
N ILE A 36 -11.39 -14.44 38.16
CA ILE A 36 -12.50 -13.87 37.40
C ILE A 36 -13.80 -14.33 38.06
N VAL A 37 -14.72 -13.39 38.30
CA VAL A 37 -15.98 -13.68 39.01
C VAL A 37 -17.18 -13.00 38.36
N ASN A 38 -18.33 -13.67 38.34
CA ASN A 38 -19.61 -13.04 38.03
C ASN A 38 -20.12 -12.33 39.29
N ASN A 39 -19.98 -11.00 39.34
CA ASN A 39 -20.43 -10.20 40.43
C ASN A 39 -21.85 -9.67 40.17
N ASN A 40 -22.86 -10.32 40.75
CA ASN A 40 -24.26 -9.94 40.55
C ASN A 40 -24.63 -8.56 41.13
N ASN A 41 -23.84 -8.03 42.06
CA ASN A 41 -24.09 -6.73 42.67
C ASN A 41 -23.42 -5.59 41.91
N ASN A 42 -22.30 -5.87 41.25
CA ASN A 42 -21.58 -4.91 40.43
C ASN A 42 -20.89 -5.65 39.27
N PRO A 43 -21.50 -5.71 38.10
CA PRO A 43 -20.93 -6.45 36.94
C PRO A 43 -19.54 -5.94 36.50
N GLU A 44 -19.23 -4.67 36.76
CA GLU A 44 -17.92 -4.11 36.43
C GLU A 44 -16.80 -4.62 37.34
N ALA A 45 -17.13 -5.08 38.57
CA ALA A 45 -16.19 -5.64 39.54
C ALA A 45 -15.97 -7.14 39.34
N SER A 46 -15.54 -7.53 38.14
CA SER A 46 -15.45 -8.92 37.69
C SER A 46 -14.09 -9.59 37.92
N VAL A 47 -13.12 -8.87 38.47
CA VAL A 47 -11.79 -9.43 38.80
C VAL A 47 -11.52 -9.17 40.28
N ARG A 48 -11.22 -10.25 41.03
CA ARG A 48 -10.69 -10.19 42.40
C ARG A 48 -9.39 -10.97 42.49
N GLY A 49 -8.68 -10.91 43.60
CA GLY A 49 -7.48 -11.71 43.80
C GLY A 49 -6.79 -11.40 45.12
N CYS A 50 -5.65 -12.04 45.31
CA CYS A 50 -4.85 -11.86 46.52
C CYS A 50 -3.36 -11.71 46.17
N PHE A 51 -2.66 -10.94 47.01
CA PHE A 51 -1.21 -10.89 46.98
C PHE A 51 -0.65 -12.02 47.83
N ILE A 52 0.30 -12.77 47.27
CA ILE A 52 0.95 -13.89 47.94
C ILE A 52 2.46 -13.66 47.95
N PHE A 53 3.05 -13.53 49.14
CA PHE A 53 4.49 -13.51 49.31
C PHE A 53 4.96 -14.89 49.77
N GLN A 54 5.80 -15.53 48.97
CA GLN A 54 6.31 -16.87 49.26
C GLN A 54 7.83 -16.85 49.44
N LYS A 55 8.27 -17.67 50.40
CA LYS A 55 9.71 -17.94 50.62
C LYS A 55 9.93 -19.44 50.62
N LYS A 56 10.95 -19.89 49.92
CA LYS A 56 11.33 -21.31 49.78
C LYS A 56 12.81 -21.56 50.05
N GLY A 57 13.19 -22.81 50.33
CA GLY A 57 14.58 -23.25 50.26
C GLY A 57 15.16 -23.18 48.85
N ARG A 58 16.48 -23.07 48.71
CA ARG A 58 17.13 -22.86 47.39
C ARG A 58 16.70 -23.84 46.31
N ASN A 59 16.50 -25.11 46.64
CA ASN A 59 16.15 -26.18 45.70
C ASN A 59 14.72 -26.68 45.83
N ALA A 60 13.87 -26.03 46.65
CA ALA A 60 12.50 -26.41 46.81
C ALA A 60 11.63 -25.84 45.66
N PRO A 61 10.56 -26.52 45.27
CA PRO A 61 9.58 -25.97 44.31
C PRO A 61 8.83 -24.77 44.92
N TRP A 62 8.13 -23.99 44.09
CA TRP A 62 7.18 -23.01 44.55
C TRP A 62 5.83 -23.71 44.82
N GLU A 63 5.40 -23.74 46.05
CA GLU A 63 4.15 -24.35 46.48
C GLU A 63 3.46 -23.43 47.48
N ASP A 64 2.16 -23.62 47.70
CA ASP A 64 1.40 -22.94 48.71
C ASP A 64 1.67 -23.63 50.07
N TYR A 65 2.71 -23.15 50.78
CA TYR A 65 3.08 -23.64 52.10
C TYR A 65 2.11 -23.13 53.17
N LYS A 66 2.44 -23.38 54.44
CA LYS A 66 1.66 -22.93 55.58
C LYS A 66 1.42 -21.41 55.51
N GLU A 67 0.17 -21.02 55.45
CA GLU A 67 -0.28 -19.62 55.47
C GLU A 67 -0.08 -18.96 56.82
N LEU A 68 0.35 -17.69 56.82
CA LEU A 68 0.33 -16.83 58.01
C LEU A 68 -1.04 -16.12 58.08
N GLU A 69 -1.80 -16.45 59.11
CA GLU A 69 -3.12 -15.84 59.34
C GLU A 69 -2.98 -14.37 59.75
N LEU A 70 -3.37 -13.44 58.86
CA LEU A 70 -3.32 -12.01 59.13
C LEU A 70 -4.26 -11.59 60.29
N SER A 71 -5.30 -12.39 60.58
CA SER A 71 -6.20 -12.21 61.73
C SER A 71 -5.52 -12.31 63.08
N LYS A 72 -4.30 -12.85 63.15
CA LYS A 72 -3.48 -12.95 64.37
C LYS A 72 -2.62 -11.72 64.63
N LEU A 73 -2.64 -10.71 63.77
CA LEU A 73 -1.98 -9.43 63.98
C LEU A 73 -2.61 -8.75 65.21
N LYS A 74 -1.79 -8.22 66.07
CA LYS A 74 -2.23 -7.45 67.25
C LYS A 74 -2.59 -6.03 66.84
N ALA A 75 -3.33 -5.33 67.67
CA ALA A 75 -3.57 -3.91 67.48
C ALA A 75 -2.23 -3.16 67.29
N GLU A 76 -2.17 -2.24 66.31
CA GLU A 76 -0.99 -1.46 65.94
C GLU A 76 0.08 -2.22 65.16
N GLU A 77 -0.09 -3.53 64.87
CA GLU A 77 0.74 -4.28 63.92
C GLU A 77 0.17 -4.19 62.51
N TRP A 78 1.07 -4.09 61.51
CA TRP A 78 0.72 -4.03 60.10
C TRP A 78 1.75 -4.73 59.21
N ILE A 79 1.35 -5.10 58.02
CA ILE A 79 2.22 -5.72 57.03
C ILE A 79 2.33 -4.80 55.79
N LYS A 80 3.54 -4.55 55.35
CA LYS A 80 3.83 -3.75 54.15
C LYS A 80 4.30 -4.66 53.02
N LEU A 81 3.58 -4.63 51.92
CA LEU A 81 3.99 -5.26 50.66
C LEU A 81 4.36 -4.15 49.68
N GLU A 82 5.64 -4.00 49.40
CA GLU A 82 6.12 -2.94 48.50
C GLU A 82 6.14 -3.43 47.06
N LEU A 83 5.50 -2.69 46.18
CA LEU A 83 5.61 -2.82 44.71
C LEU A 83 6.52 -1.71 44.20
N ASN A 84 7.53 -2.07 43.41
CA ASN A 84 8.28 -1.10 42.61
C ASN A 84 7.48 -0.70 41.37
N SER A 85 7.92 0.31 40.63
CA SER A 85 7.22 0.83 39.44
C SER A 85 7.02 -0.23 38.35
N GLU A 86 7.95 -1.14 38.14
CA GLU A 86 7.84 -2.24 37.18
C GLU A 86 6.78 -3.26 37.60
N ALA A 87 6.77 -3.67 38.89
CA ALA A 87 5.74 -4.57 39.40
C ALA A 87 4.34 -3.95 39.36
N MET A 88 4.24 -2.65 39.63
CA MET A 88 2.97 -1.91 39.52
C MET A 88 2.49 -1.87 38.04
N LEU A 89 3.39 -1.56 37.11
CA LEU A 89 3.04 -1.54 35.67
C LEU A 89 2.60 -2.94 35.19
N THR A 90 3.32 -3.98 35.59
CA THR A 90 2.97 -5.38 35.29
C THR A 90 1.60 -5.75 35.84
N LEU A 91 1.35 -5.45 37.11
CA LEU A 91 0.07 -5.73 37.74
C LEU A 91 -1.09 -5.03 37.01
N THR A 92 -0.94 -3.74 36.70
CA THR A 92 -1.98 -2.96 36.02
C THR A 92 -2.30 -3.53 34.66
N LYS A 93 -1.26 -3.83 33.85
CA LYS A 93 -1.45 -4.40 32.50
C LYS A 93 -2.09 -5.79 32.53
N GLU A 94 -1.65 -6.64 33.44
CA GLU A 94 -2.19 -8.00 33.52
C GLU A 94 -3.62 -8.03 34.07
N ILE A 95 -3.96 -7.20 35.05
CA ILE A 95 -5.36 -7.09 35.56
C ILE A 95 -6.30 -6.63 34.44
N GLN A 96 -5.92 -5.65 33.63
CA GLN A 96 -6.74 -5.19 32.50
C GLN A 96 -7.09 -6.32 31.53
N LYS A 97 -6.14 -7.23 31.26
CA LYS A 97 -6.41 -8.41 30.41
C LYS A 97 -7.47 -9.32 31.01
N HIS A 98 -7.49 -9.50 32.32
CA HIS A 98 -8.48 -10.35 33.00
C HIS A 98 -9.88 -9.73 32.97
N TYR A 99 -10.00 -8.40 33.09
CA TYR A 99 -11.27 -7.69 32.88
C TYR A 99 -11.79 -7.90 31.46
N ALA A 100 -10.94 -7.72 30.46
CA ALA A 100 -11.31 -7.92 29.05
C ALA A 100 -11.73 -9.37 28.75
N VAL A 101 -11.09 -10.37 29.37
CA VAL A 101 -11.52 -11.77 29.24
C VAL A 101 -12.93 -11.98 29.81
N HIS A 102 -13.23 -11.40 30.98
CA HIS A 102 -14.56 -11.52 31.56
C HIS A 102 -15.63 -10.81 30.73
N GLU A 103 -15.35 -9.61 30.25
CA GLU A 103 -16.27 -8.82 29.43
C GLU A 103 -16.68 -9.59 28.16
N LYS A 104 -15.72 -10.22 27.52
CA LYS A 104 -15.94 -10.95 26.25
C LYS A 104 -16.53 -12.34 26.41
N TYR A 105 -16.17 -13.06 27.46
CA TYR A 105 -16.48 -14.49 27.61
C TYR A 105 -17.23 -14.82 28.90
N GLY A 106 -17.31 -13.91 29.85
CA GLY A 106 -17.86 -14.17 31.18
C GLY A 106 -17.05 -15.22 31.95
N VAL A 107 -17.67 -15.84 32.99
CA VAL A 107 -17.15 -17.06 33.63
C VAL A 107 -17.65 -18.27 32.83
N MET A 108 -16.78 -18.89 32.03
CA MET A 108 -17.12 -20.06 31.22
C MET A 108 -17.20 -21.30 32.08
N TYR A 109 -18.25 -22.11 31.86
CA TYR A 109 -18.46 -23.36 32.62
C TYR A 109 -17.63 -24.51 32.03
N GLY A 110 -16.88 -25.19 32.90
CA GLY A 110 -16.24 -26.49 32.64
C GLY A 110 -14.92 -26.43 31.89
N GLY A 111 -13.81 -26.65 32.57
CA GLY A 111 -12.53 -26.98 31.99
C GLY A 111 -11.45 -25.89 32.02
N PHE A 112 -10.40 -26.12 31.24
CA PHE A 112 -9.31 -25.15 31.01
C PHE A 112 -9.58 -24.40 29.72
N HIS A 113 -9.49 -23.08 29.79
CA HIS A 113 -9.61 -22.21 28.63
C HIS A 113 -8.33 -21.39 28.48
N LEU A 114 -7.82 -21.33 27.24
CA LEU A 114 -6.67 -20.52 26.86
C LEU A 114 -7.17 -19.33 26.04
N PHE A 115 -6.99 -18.11 26.55
CA PHE A 115 -7.36 -16.89 25.85
C PHE A 115 -6.11 -16.18 25.32
N GLU A 116 -6.16 -15.83 24.05
CA GLU A 116 -5.24 -14.85 23.46
C GLU A 116 -5.98 -13.52 23.42
N ASN A 117 -5.63 -12.61 24.33
CA ASN A 117 -6.22 -11.29 24.37
C ASN A 117 -5.13 -10.23 24.24
N ASN A 118 -5.32 -9.30 23.30
CA ASN A 118 -4.47 -8.13 23.16
C ASN A 118 -5.30 -6.89 23.51
N PRO A 119 -5.27 -6.46 24.80
CA PRO A 119 -6.08 -5.34 25.27
C PRO A 119 -5.77 -4.03 24.54
N ASP A 120 -4.58 -3.89 23.95
CA ASP A 120 -4.23 -2.71 23.18
C ASP A 120 -5.04 -2.64 21.86
N ILE A 121 -5.34 -3.79 21.26
CA ILE A 121 -6.19 -3.84 20.04
C ILE A 121 -7.66 -3.60 20.39
N GLU A 122 -8.18 -4.19 21.47
CA GLU A 122 -9.58 -3.98 21.89
C GLU A 122 -9.82 -2.52 22.29
N ARG A 123 -8.90 -1.92 23.04
CA ARG A 123 -8.95 -0.50 23.38
C ARG A 123 -8.86 0.41 22.14
N LEU A 124 -8.10 0.00 21.12
CA LEU A 124 -8.04 0.72 19.86
C LEU A 124 -9.40 0.65 19.13
N ILE A 125 -10.04 -0.52 19.10
CA ILE A 125 -11.37 -0.71 18.53
C ILE A 125 -12.41 0.13 19.26
N GLU A 126 -12.44 0.09 20.60
CA GLU A 126 -13.33 0.92 21.42
C GLU A 126 -13.12 2.42 21.22
N MET A 127 -11.85 2.84 21.09
CA MET A 127 -11.53 4.24 20.76
C MET A 127 -12.08 4.62 19.39
N PHE A 128 -12.05 3.70 18.42
CA PHE A 128 -12.61 3.93 17.09
C PHE A 128 -14.14 3.94 17.09
N GLU A 129 -14.78 3.05 17.84
CA GLU A 129 -16.25 2.99 17.93
C GLU A 129 -16.84 4.14 18.75
N SER A 130 -16.17 4.56 19.83
CA SER A 130 -16.66 5.61 20.73
C SER A 130 -16.35 7.04 20.26
N ASN A 131 -15.39 7.24 19.38
CA ASN A 131 -14.93 8.55 18.93
C ASN A 131 -14.81 8.64 17.40
N THR A 132 -15.93 8.71 16.70
CA THR A 132 -15.96 9.01 15.25
C THR A 132 -15.24 10.33 14.91
N ASN A 133 -15.24 11.29 15.84
CA ASN A 133 -14.51 12.55 15.73
C ASN A 133 -12.98 12.40 15.82
N LEU A 134 -12.46 11.30 16.38
CA LEU A 134 -11.01 11.11 16.47
C LEU A 134 -10.38 10.89 15.10
N PHE A 135 -11.08 10.18 14.21
CA PHE A 135 -10.65 10.03 12.80
C PHE A 135 -10.72 11.37 12.05
N THR A 136 -11.78 12.13 12.24
CA THR A 136 -11.89 13.46 11.64
C THR A 136 -10.75 14.36 12.12
N GLN A 137 -10.43 14.33 13.42
CA GLN A 137 -9.30 15.08 13.99
C GLN A 137 -7.93 14.57 13.52
N LEU A 138 -7.76 13.25 13.29
CA LEU A 138 -6.54 12.70 12.71
C LEU A 138 -6.38 13.09 11.23
N MET A 139 -7.47 13.43 10.55
CA MET A 139 -7.48 13.84 9.15
C MET A 139 -7.35 15.36 8.96
N GLU A 140 -7.78 16.18 9.95
CA GLU A 140 -7.87 17.65 9.83
C GLU A 140 -6.60 18.41 10.26
N ASP A 141 -5.73 17.82 11.09
CA ASP A 141 -4.54 18.51 11.61
C ASP A 141 -3.23 17.84 11.21
N ASP A 142 -2.10 18.53 11.47
CA ASP A 142 -0.70 18.07 11.34
C ASP A 142 -0.36 16.68 11.94
N LYS A 143 -1.37 15.92 12.33
CA LYS A 143 -1.32 14.55 12.86
C LYS A 143 -1.52 13.47 11.79
N SER A 144 -1.58 13.83 10.54
CA SER A 144 -1.62 12.89 9.39
C SER A 144 -0.48 11.87 9.41
N GLU A 145 0.64 12.20 10.08
CA GLU A 145 1.79 11.30 10.27
C GLU A 145 1.41 9.99 10.98
N ALA A 146 0.45 9.99 11.90
CA ALA A 146 0.01 8.78 12.59
C ALA A 146 -0.79 7.85 11.66
N LEU A 147 -1.65 8.41 10.83
CA LEU A 147 -2.40 7.67 9.81
C LEU A 147 -1.47 7.12 8.72
N GLU A 148 -0.57 7.96 8.23
CA GLU A 148 0.43 7.60 7.22
C GLU A 148 1.30 6.44 7.71
N LYS A 149 1.85 6.50 8.93
CA LYS A 149 2.62 5.43 9.56
C LYS A 149 1.79 4.15 9.77
N THR A 150 0.51 4.28 10.08
CA THR A 150 -0.37 3.11 10.22
C THR A 150 -0.60 2.42 8.89
N LEU A 151 -0.88 3.18 7.84
CA LEU A 151 -1.04 2.66 6.49
C LEU A 151 0.28 2.07 5.96
N GLU A 152 1.40 2.74 6.17
CA GLU A 152 2.73 2.25 5.82
C GLU A 152 3.03 0.93 6.53
N TRP A 153 2.75 0.86 7.83
CA TRP A 153 2.92 -0.37 8.61
C TRP A 153 2.04 -1.51 8.08
N ILE A 154 0.78 -1.25 7.75
CA ILE A 154 -0.13 -2.25 7.16
C ILE A 154 0.45 -2.79 5.85
N VAL A 155 0.98 -1.92 4.98
CA VAL A 155 1.49 -2.32 3.66
C VAL A 155 2.83 -3.05 3.77
N THR A 156 3.70 -2.68 4.74
CA THR A 156 5.08 -3.17 4.81
C THR A 156 5.27 -4.40 5.70
N ASN A 157 4.44 -4.58 6.73
CA ASN A 157 4.70 -5.56 7.80
C ASN A 157 3.74 -6.75 7.85
N ASP A 158 2.69 -6.78 7.04
CA ASP A 158 1.76 -7.91 7.09
C ASP A 158 1.83 -8.77 5.81
N ASN A 159 1.41 -10.02 5.96
CA ASN A 159 1.28 -10.92 4.83
C ASN A 159 0.14 -10.39 3.93
N PRO A 160 0.40 -10.08 2.63
CA PRO A 160 -0.60 -9.53 1.72
C PRO A 160 -1.89 -10.36 1.68
N ASP A 161 -1.78 -11.68 1.79
CA ASP A 161 -2.94 -12.59 1.76
C ASP A 161 -3.88 -12.36 2.95
N LYS A 162 -3.35 -12.05 4.15
CA LYS A 162 -4.17 -11.74 5.32
C LYS A 162 -4.88 -10.41 5.20
N ILE A 163 -4.23 -9.41 4.59
CA ILE A 163 -4.86 -8.11 4.33
C ILE A 163 -6.00 -8.30 3.31
N ILE A 164 -5.73 -9.03 2.22
CA ILE A 164 -6.73 -9.32 1.19
C ILE A 164 -7.94 -10.05 1.80
N ASP A 165 -7.72 -11.04 2.64
CA ASP A 165 -8.81 -11.78 3.29
C ASP A 165 -9.63 -10.90 4.25
N ARG A 166 -9.03 -9.94 4.90
CA ARG A 166 -9.75 -8.96 5.75
C ARG A 166 -10.50 -7.94 4.91
N LEU A 167 -9.90 -7.44 3.82
CA LEU A 167 -10.57 -6.53 2.88
C LEU A 167 -11.79 -7.18 2.22
N LYS A 168 -11.78 -8.50 1.95
CA LYS A 168 -12.94 -9.25 1.45
C LYS A 168 -14.14 -9.25 2.41
N ASN A 169 -13.90 -9.01 3.70
CA ASN A 169 -14.97 -8.94 4.70
C ASN A 169 -15.60 -7.55 4.82
N LEU A 170 -15.05 -6.53 4.13
CA LEU A 170 -15.69 -5.22 4.03
C LEU A 170 -16.97 -5.34 3.20
N GLN A 171 -17.91 -4.45 3.45
CA GLN A 171 -19.07 -4.32 2.57
C GLN A 171 -18.60 -3.89 1.17
N GLU A 172 -19.26 -4.37 0.14
CA GLU A 172 -18.90 -4.10 -1.26
C GLU A 172 -18.77 -2.59 -1.53
N GLN A 173 -19.69 -1.81 -0.98
CA GLN A 173 -19.69 -0.35 -1.10
C GLN A 173 -18.45 0.30 -0.46
N ASP A 174 -18.00 -0.17 0.70
CA ASP A 174 -16.83 0.38 1.40
C ASP A 174 -15.54 0.03 0.64
N LEU A 175 -15.48 -1.18 0.06
CA LEU A 175 -14.36 -1.62 -0.75
C LEU A 175 -14.24 -0.80 -2.03
N ASP A 176 -15.35 -0.49 -2.70
CA ASP A 176 -15.39 0.35 -3.90
C ASP A 176 -14.97 1.79 -3.59
N GLN A 177 -15.42 2.34 -2.46
CA GLN A 177 -14.98 3.66 -2.01
C GLN A 177 -13.48 3.70 -1.72
N LEU A 178 -12.94 2.69 -1.04
CA LEU A 178 -11.50 2.59 -0.75
C LEU A 178 -10.68 2.50 -2.04
N ASN A 179 -11.10 1.68 -3.00
CA ASN A 179 -10.46 1.56 -4.30
C ASN A 179 -10.47 2.89 -5.07
N THR A 180 -11.59 3.61 -5.03
CA THR A 180 -11.73 4.93 -5.64
C THR A 180 -10.78 5.94 -5.01
N LEU A 181 -10.71 6.01 -3.68
CA LEU A 181 -9.80 6.91 -2.96
C LEU A 181 -8.32 6.62 -3.27
N ILE A 182 -7.92 5.35 -3.27
CA ILE A 182 -6.55 4.93 -3.65
C ILE A 182 -6.28 5.31 -5.11
N GLY A 183 -7.24 5.08 -6.00
CA GLY A 183 -7.15 5.47 -7.41
C GLY A 183 -6.92 6.98 -7.56
N ILE A 184 -7.75 7.80 -6.93
CA ILE A 184 -7.61 9.28 -6.95
C ILE A 184 -6.25 9.72 -6.37
N ALA A 185 -5.81 9.14 -5.26
CA ALA A 185 -4.52 9.46 -4.65
C ALA A 185 -3.34 9.19 -5.60
N ASN A 186 -3.35 8.05 -6.28
CA ASN A 186 -2.34 7.71 -7.30
C ASN A 186 -2.37 8.66 -8.49
N LEU A 187 -3.56 9.01 -8.98
CA LEU A 187 -3.74 10.00 -10.07
C LEU A 187 -3.19 11.37 -9.67
N LYS A 188 -3.53 11.85 -8.47
CA LYS A 188 -3.06 13.14 -7.94
C LYS A 188 -1.55 13.17 -7.72
N LYS A 189 -0.96 12.06 -7.24
CA LYS A 189 0.51 11.94 -7.07
C LYS A 189 1.23 12.11 -8.41
N VAL A 190 0.78 11.43 -9.45
CA VAL A 190 1.37 11.54 -10.78
C VAL A 190 1.17 12.93 -11.37
N LEU A 191 0.00 13.52 -11.19
CA LEU A 191 -0.28 14.89 -11.64
C LEU A 191 0.63 15.90 -10.93
N SER A 192 0.94 15.72 -9.65
CA SER A 192 1.89 16.54 -8.92
C SER A 192 3.31 16.46 -9.50
N VAL A 193 3.75 15.23 -9.90
CA VAL A 193 5.05 15.06 -10.59
C VAL A 193 5.06 15.83 -11.91
N TRP A 194 3.98 15.77 -12.68
CA TRP A 194 3.83 16.54 -13.91
C TRP A 194 3.91 18.04 -13.67
N GLU A 195 3.06 18.57 -12.78
CA GLU A 195 3.01 20.00 -12.50
C GLU A 195 4.35 20.54 -11.99
N GLY A 196 5.07 19.78 -11.16
CA GLY A 196 6.39 20.16 -10.65
C GLY A 196 7.52 20.13 -11.69
N ASN A 197 7.36 19.37 -12.80
CA ASN A 197 8.45 19.12 -13.74
C ASN A 197 8.16 19.55 -15.19
N LYS A 198 6.94 19.91 -15.54
CA LYS A 198 6.54 20.24 -16.93
C LYS A 198 7.31 21.39 -17.57
N LEU A 199 7.85 22.32 -16.74
CA LEU A 199 8.65 23.46 -17.18
C LEU A 199 10.15 23.22 -17.03
N ASN A 200 10.55 22.16 -16.34
CA ASN A 200 11.95 21.87 -16.09
C ASN A 200 12.54 21.15 -17.32
N ASN A 201 13.83 21.42 -17.60
CA ASN A 201 14.55 20.72 -18.66
C ASN A 201 14.98 19.32 -18.17
N THR A 202 14.02 18.48 -17.88
CA THR A 202 14.23 17.08 -17.45
C THR A 202 14.61 16.20 -18.63
N SER A 203 15.39 15.16 -18.35
CA SER A 203 15.83 14.21 -19.37
C SER A 203 14.68 13.31 -19.86
N GLU A 204 14.84 12.77 -21.05
CA GLU A 204 13.93 11.76 -21.61
C GLU A 204 13.82 10.54 -20.67
N LYS A 205 14.93 10.07 -20.08
CA LYS A 205 14.96 8.99 -19.09
C LYS A 205 14.12 9.26 -17.85
N PHE A 206 14.04 10.51 -17.40
CA PHE A 206 13.16 10.86 -16.28
C PHE A 206 11.70 10.58 -16.63
N TRP A 207 11.24 11.00 -17.81
CA TRP A 207 9.85 10.78 -18.22
C TRP A 207 9.57 9.32 -18.55
N GLN A 208 10.55 8.60 -19.10
CA GLN A 208 10.46 7.14 -19.27
C GLN A 208 10.24 6.44 -17.91
N SER A 209 11.00 6.83 -16.87
CA SER A 209 10.82 6.29 -15.52
C SER A 209 9.45 6.59 -14.94
N VAL A 210 9.00 7.85 -15.00
CA VAL A 210 7.66 8.26 -14.53
C VAL A 210 6.55 7.46 -15.20
N LEU A 211 6.62 7.29 -16.52
CA LEU A 211 5.61 6.57 -17.28
C LEU A 211 5.71 5.05 -17.10
N LYS A 212 6.91 4.51 -16.85
CA LYS A 212 7.13 3.10 -16.50
C LYS A 212 6.53 2.74 -15.16
N GLU A 213 6.71 3.60 -14.15
CA GLU A 213 6.10 3.41 -12.83
C GLU A 213 4.57 3.56 -12.87
N ASN A 214 4.04 4.28 -13.87
CA ASN A 214 2.62 4.60 -14.01
C ASN A 214 2.09 4.22 -15.40
N THR A 215 2.26 2.97 -15.77
CA THR A 215 1.94 2.44 -17.12
C THR A 215 0.51 2.67 -17.57
N TRP A 216 -0.44 2.76 -16.62
CA TRP A 216 -1.85 3.06 -16.87
C TRP A 216 -2.08 4.43 -17.53
N ILE A 217 -1.14 5.41 -17.38
CA ILE A 217 -1.23 6.72 -18.05
C ILE A 217 -1.20 6.54 -19.55
N LEU A 218 -0.28 5.72 -20.04
CA LEU A 218 -0.15 5.45 -21.46
C LEU A 218 -1.37 4.73 -22.02
N SER A 219 -2.05 3.91 -21.21
CA SER A 219 -3.29 3.26 -21.67
C SER A 219 -4.42 4.26 -21.93
N GLN A 220 -4.36 5.47 -21.36
CA GLN A 220 -5.34 6.54 -21.63
C GLN A 220 -5.24 7.13 -23.04
N ILE A 221 -4.17 6.83 -23.79
CA ILE A 221 -4.02 7.26 -25.18
C ILE A 221 -5.00 6.53 -26.08
N PHE A 222 -5.34 5.29 -25.73
CA PHE A 222 -6.09 4.38 -26.58
C PHE A 222 -7.57 4.30 -26.16
N SER A 223 -8.43 4.15 -27.16
CA SER A 223 -9.85 3.85 -26.92
C SER A 223 -10.09 2.40 -26.52
N ASN A 224 -9.15 1.51 -26.82
CA ASN A 224 -9.20 0.11 -26.46
C ASN A 224 -8.23 -0.18 -25.30
N PRO A 225 -8.51 -1.16 -24.45
CA PRO A 225 -7.57 -1.59 -23.41
C PRO A 225 -6.21 -1.94 -24.03
N THR A 226 -5.13 -1.51 -23.38
CA THR A 226 -3.77 -1.86 -23.76
C THR A 226 -2.98 -2.24 -22.51
N VAL A 227 -2.12 -3.24 -22.62
CA VAL A 227 -1.31 -3.77 -21.53
C VAL A 227 0.15 -3.63 -21.91
N LEU A 228 0.97 -3.16 -20.96
CA LEU A 228 2.42 -3.12 -21.15
C LEU A 228 2.96 -4.53 -21.31
N ILE A 229 3.71 -4.77 -22.40
CA ILE A 229 4.46 -6.00 -22.62
C ILE A 229 5.89 -5.84 -22.11
N ASN A 230 6.57 -4.77 -22.48
CA ASN A 230 7.91 -4.47 -21.99
C ASN A 230 8.26 -2.99 -22.19
N ASP A 231 9.11 -2.46 -21.35
CA ASP A 231 9.82 -1.20 -21.53
C ASP A 231 11.21 -1.48 -22.13
N GLU A 232 11.74 -0.51 -22.89
CA GLU A 232 13.00 -0.69 -23.64
C GLU A 232 13.02 -2.00 -24.45
N ALA A 233 11.88 -2.30 -25.12
CA ALA A 233 11.70 -3.56 -25.83
C ALA A 233 12.58 -3.65 -27.08
N TYR A 234 13.30 -4.75 -27.22
CA TYR A 234 14.04 -5.04 -28.45
C TYR A 234 13.10 -5.32 -29.62
N VAL A 235 13.24 -4.53 -30.69
CA VAL A 235 12.38 -4.62 -31.88
C VAL A 235 13.15 -5.02 -33.16
N GLY A 236 14.35 -5.57 -33.00
CA GLY A 236 15.14 -6.08 -34.13
C GLY A 236 16.32 -5.19 -34.50
N GLY A 237 16.94 -5.50 -35.65
CA GLY A 237 18.01 -4.71 -36.23
C GLY A 237 19.42 -5.01 -35.71
N LYS A 238 19.62 -6.08 -34.92
CA LYS A 238 20.98 -6.52 -34.53
C LYS A 238 21.76 -7.02 -35.74
N THR A 239 23.03 -6.65 -35.76
CA THR A 239 24.00 -7.21 -36.72
C THR A 239 24.41 -8.64 -36.32
N VAL A 240 25.15 -9.33 -37.20
CA VAL A 240 25.75 -10.64 -36.89
C VAL A 240 26.62 -10.61 -35.63
N ASN A 241 27.20 -9.47 -35.29
CA ASN A 241 28.00 -9.25 -34.08
C ASN A 241 27.19 -8.86 -32.87
N ASN A 242 25.85 -8.96 -32.91
CA ASN A 242 24.92 -8.58 -31.87
C ASN A 242 24.90 -7.06 -31.51
N ASP A 243 25.40 -6.22 -32.41
CA ASP A 243 25.43 -4.77 -32.26
C ASP A 243 24.23 -4.08 -32.92
N SER A 244 23.98 -2.82 -32.60
CA SER A 244 22.98 -1.93 -33.21
C SER A 244 21.52 -2.38 -33.07
N GLY A 245 21.18 -3.10 -32.01
CA GLY A 245 19.80 -3.44 -31.69
C GLY A 245 18.95 -2.17 -31.45
N LYS A 246 17.71 -2.19 -31.97
CA LYS A 246 16.75 -1.11 -31.81
C LYS A 246 15.89 -1.41 -30.60
N LEU A 247 15.76 -0.43 -29.70
CA LEU A 247 14.92 -0.48 -28.54
C LEU A 247 13.83 0.58 -28.67
N VAL A 248 12.58 0.19 -28.52
CA VAL A 248 11.46 1.13 -28.38
C VAL A 248 11.22 1.41 -26.90
N ASP A 249 10.86 2.64 -26.55
CA ASP A 249 10.69 3.02 -25.16
C ASP A 249 9.65 2.18 -24.44
N PHE A 250 8.49 1.93 -25.09
CA PHE A 250 7.48 1.02 -24.58
C PHE A 250 6.84 0.19 -25.67
N LEU A 251 6.67 -1.09 -25.41
CA LEU A 251 5.89 -2.03 -26.20
C LEU A 251 4.64 -2.43 -25.42
N TYR A 252 3.47 -2.08 -25.92
CA TYR A 252 2.16 -2.47 -25.43
C TYR A 252 1.49 -3.44 -26.40
N ALA A 253 0.47 -4.14 -25.94
CA ALA A 253 -0.42 -4.89 -26.81
C ALA A 253 -1.88 -4.75 -26.39
N ASN A 254 -2.78 -4.85 -27.34
CA ASN A 254 -4.19 -5.00 -27.07
C ASN A 254 -4.46 -6.41 -26.53
N PRO A 255 -5.09 -6.60 -25.36
CA PRO A 255 -5.30 -7.93 -24.78
C PRO A 255 -6.21 -8.84 -25.63
N PHE A 256 -7.04 -8.28 -26.50
CA PHE A 256 -7.95 -9.03 -27.38
C PHE A 256 -7.35 -9.34 -28.74
N SER A 257 -6.94 -8.30 -29.49
CA SER A 257 -6.35 -8.48 -30.84
C SER A 257 -4.89 -8.90 -30.82
N LYS A 258 -4.21 -8.75 -29.67
CA LYS A 258 -2.77 -8.92 -29.49
C LYS A 258 -1.91 -7.98 -30.33
N ASP A 259 -2.49 -7.06 -31.08
CA ASP A 259 -1.71 -6.14 -31.90
C ASP A 259 -0.79 -5.27 -31.03
N ALA A 260 0.46 -5.19 -31.48
CA ALA A 260 1.51 -4.42 -30.83
C ALA A 260 1.29 -2.92 -30.97
N VAL A 261 1.64 -2.18 -29.93
CA VAL A 261 1.69 -0.72 -29.92
C VAL A 261 3.09 -0.28 -29.49
N LEU A 262 3.77 0.44 -30.37
CA LEU A 262 5.10 0.98 -30.14
C LEU A 262 4.97 2.44 -29.73
N ILE A 263 5.55 2.81 -28.59
CA ILE A 263 5.51 4.19 -28.06
C ILE A 263 6.93 4.72 -27.97
N GLU A 264 7.17 5.85 -28.59
CA GLU A 264 8.41 6.64 -28.53
C GLU A 264 8.15 7.92 -27.74
N ILE A 265 9.02 8.25 -26.81
CA ILE A 265 8.87 9.40 -25.92
C ILE A 265 10.01 10.38 -26.16
N LYS A 266 9.68 11.64 -26.19
CA LYS A 266 10.61 12.75 -26.10
C LYS A 266 10.40 13.48 -24.76
N THR A 267 10.75 14.73 -24.65
CA THR A 267 10.54 15.53 -23.44
C THR A 267 9.40 16.54 -23.59
N PRO A 268 8.81 17.02 -22.50
CA PRO A 268 7.84 18.14 -22.56
C PRO A 268 8.43 19.43 -23.14
N SER A 269 9.75 19.61 -23.05
CA SER A 269 10.47 20.77 -23.62
C SER A 269 10.80 20.62 -25.11
N THR A 270 10.50 19.48 -25.71
CA THR A 270 10.73 19.27 -27.16
C THR A 270 9.91 20.26 -27.98
N PRO A 271 10.53 21.09 -28.84
CA PRO A 271 9.78 21.99 -29.69
C PRO A 271 8.90 21.22 -30.69
N LEU A 272 7.64 21.65 -30.85
CA LEU A 272 6.70 21.02 -31.76
C LEU A 272 6.84 21.52 -33.20
N ILE A 273 7.16 22.79 -33.35
CA ILE A 273 7.33 23.47 -34.64
C ILE A 273 8.63 24.25 -34.68
N THR A 274 9.06 24.64 -35.87
CA THR A 274 10.23 25.51 -36.07
C THR A 274 9.87 26.96 -35.70
N PRO A 275 10.84 27.75 -35.16
CA PRO A 275 10.56 29.13 -34.78
C PRO A 275 10.32 30.05 -36.00
N ASN A 276 10.79 29.69 -37.15
CA ASN A 276 10.67 30.50 -38.37
C ASN A 276 9.59 30.00 -39.29
N GLU A 277 8.82 30.89 -39.89
CA GLU A 277 7.87 30.56 -40.97
C GLU A 277 8.60 29.93 -42.16
N TYR A 278 7.98 28.85 -42.66
CA TYR A 278 8.37 28.29 -43.94
C TYR A 278 7.78 29.11 -45.11
N ARG A 279 6.55 29.52 -44.96
CA ARG A 279 5.81 30.46 -45.83
C ARG A 279 4.86 31.24 -44.95
N THR A 280 4.34 32.36 -45.41
CA THR A 280 3.40 33.20 -44.68
C THR A 280 2.29 32.38 -44.04
N GLY A 281 2.22 32.38 -42.70
CA GLY A 281 1.24 31.64 -41.91
C GLY A 281 1.46 30.11 -41.87
N VAL A 282 2.56 29.59 -42.40
CA VAL A 282 2.87 28.16 -42.43
C VAL A 282 4.18 27.88 -41.72
N TYR A 283 4.17 27.01 -40.72
CA TYR A 283 5.32 26.59 -39.97
C TYR A 283 5.65 25.10 -40.20
N SER A 284 6.91 24.76 -40.26
CA SER A 284 7.36 23.37 -40.34
C SER A 284 7.33 22.71 -38.96
N VAL A 285 6.97 21.45 -38.88
CA VAL A 285 7.12 20.66 -37.66
C VAL A 285 8.59 20.48 -37.33
N HIS A 286 8.94 20.59 -36.09
CA HIS A 286 10.32 20.52 -35.62
C HIS A 286 10.97 19.15 -35.94
N LYS A 287 12.26 19.15 -36.22
CA LYS A 287 13.02 17.95 -36.57
C LYS A 287 12.97 16.82 -35.52
N GLU A 288 12.89 17.18 -34.21
CA GLU A 288 12.80 16.19 -33.16
C GLU A 288 11.48 15.41 -33.22
N VAL A 289 10.35 16.05 -33.54
CA VAL A 289 9.06 15.40 -33.71
C VAL A 289 9.04 14.53 -34.98
N THR A 290 9.49 15.09 -36.11
CA THR A 290 9.53 14.32 -37.37
C THR A 290 10.54 13.18 -37.32
N GLY A 291 11.63 13.36 -36.60
CA GLY A 291 12.62 12.33 -36.28
C GLY A 291 12.03 11.19 -35.46
N ALA A 292 11.32 11.50 -34.38
CA ALA A 292 10.64 10.51 -33.54
C ALA A 292 9.57 9.71 -34.31
N VAL A 293 8.80 10.39 -35.18
CA VAL A 293 7.85 9.71 -36.11
C VAL A 293 8.56 8.74 -37.03
N THR A 294 9.67 9.16 -37.64
CA THR A 294 10.47 8.28 -38.52
C THR A 294 11.10 7.12 -37.75
N GLN A 295 11.56 7.39 -36.52
CA GLN A 295 12.16 6.41 -35.59
C GLN A 295 11.17 5.30 -35.26
N VAL A 296 9.99 5.64 -34.76
CA VAL A 296 8.98 4.63 -34.36
C VAL A 296 8.47 3.83 -35.59
N LEU A 297 8.33 4.45 -36.75
CA LEU A 297 7.99 3.74 -38.01
C LEU A 297 9.10 2.77 -38.44
N THR A 298 10.35 3.16 -38.27
CA THR A 298 11.50 2.29 -38.52
C THR A 298 11.51 1.10 -37.57
N TYR A 299 11.16 1.33 -36.29
CA TYR A 299 11.03 0.28 -35.28
C TYR A 299 9.90 -0.68 -35.63
N LYS A 300 8.72 -0.16 -35.99
CA LYS A 300 7.61 -0.97 -36.52
C LYS A 300 8.06 -1.89 -37.66
N THR A 301 8.74 -1.33 -38.66
CA THR A 301 9.23 -2.11 -39.82
C THR A 301 10.25 -3.18 -39.37
N SER A 302 11.13 -2.85 -38.45
CA SER A 302 12.09 -3.81 -37.91
C SER A 302 11.40 -4.94 -37.13
N LEU A 303 10.43 -4.60 -36.25
CA LEU A 303 9.65 -5.58 -35.52
C LEU A 303 8.90 -6.53 -36.47
N GLN A 304 8.27 -6.01 -37.51
CA GLN A 304 7.56 -6.83 -38.49
C GLN A 304 8.49 -7.80 -39.25
N ARG A 305 9.73 -7.41 -39.49
CA ARG A 305 10.72 -8.29 -40.14
C ARG A 305 11.27 -9.35 -39.21
N GLU A 306 11.51 -8.99 -37.97
CA GLU A 306 12.18 -9.83 -36.97
C GLU A 306 11.23 -10.62 -36.05
N TYR A 307 9.93 -10.43 -36.19
CA TYR A 307 8.94 -11.02 -35.28
C TYR A 307 9.06 -12.54 -35.15
N GLN A 308 9.21 -13.25 -36.25
CA GLN A 308 9.34 -14.71 -36.22
C GLN A 308 10.60 -15.16 -35.46
N ASN A 309 11.71 -14.42 -35.60
CA ASN A 309 12.93 -14.71 -34.87
C ASN A 309 12.78 -14.39 -33.38
N ILE A 310 12.09 -13.30 -33.04
CA ILE A 310 11.79 -12.92 -31.67
C ILE A 310 10.90 -13.98 -31.02
N ASP A 311 9.81 -14.36 -31.66
CA ASP A 311 8.88 -15.38 -31.20
C ASP A 311 9.58 -16.75 -31.01
N TYR A 312 10.36 -17.17 -31.96
CA TYR A 312 11.16 -18.41 -31.89
C TYR A 312 12.17 -18.37 -30.72
N ASN A 313 12.86 -17.25 -30.51
CA ASN A 313 13.83 -17.11 -29.44
C ASN A 313 13.14 -17.08 -28.07
N ASN A 314 12.00 -16.41 -27.96
CA ASN A 314 11.14 -16.41 -26.76
C ASN A 314 10.71 -17.85 -26.43
N TYR A 315 10.18 -18.56 -27.41
CA TYR A 315 9.78 -19.97 -27.26
C TYR A 315 10.92 -20.84 -26.71
N ARG A 316 12.12 -20.72 -27.27
CA ARG A 316 13.31 -21.48 -26.82
C ARG A 316 13.70 -21.18 -25.38
N GLN A 317 13.39 -19.98 -24.88
CA GLN A 317 13.66 -19.55 -23.52
C GLN A 317 12.49 -19.80 -22.56
N GLY A 318 11.38 -20.40 -23.04
CA GLY A 318 10.17 -20.61 -22.26
C GLY A 318 9.39 -19.33 -21.99
N ILE A 319 9.66 -18.24 -22.74
CA ILE A 319 8.96 -16.96 -22.66
C ILE A 319 7.80 -16.99 -23.65
N LYS A 320 6.61 -16.62 -23.20
CA LYS A 320 5.45 -16.50 -24.07
C LYS A 320 5.46 -15.15 -24.77
N THR A 321 5.29 -15.14 -26.09
CA THR A 321 5.08 -13.90 -26.85
C THR A 321 3.62 -13.51 -26.77
N ASP A 322 3.31 -12.48 -25.99
CA ASP A 322 1.93 -12.03 -25.73
C ASP A 322 1.49 -10.83 -26.60
N PHE A 323 2.09 -10.69 -27.77
CA PHE A 323 1.72 -9.67 -28.76
C PHE A 323 1.80 -10.22 -30.19
N ASP A 324 1.13 -9.54 -31.11
CA ASP A 324 1.10 -9.82 -32.55
C ASP A 324 1.45 -8.56 -33.33
N ILE A 325 1.68 -8.70 -34.62
CA ILE A 325 2.14 -7.63 -35.53
C ILE A 325 1.25 -7.45 -36.77
N ILE A 326 -0.02 -7.83 -36.67
CA ILE A 326 -0.94 -7.75 -37.83
C ILE A 326 -1.11 -6.30 -38.27
N THR A 327 -1.49 -5.43 -37.32
CA THR A 327 -1.68 -4.00 -37.53
C THR A 327 -1.04 -3.15 -36.43
N PRO A 328 0.31 -3.25 -36.23
CA PRO A 328 0.94 -2.55 -35.12
C PRO A 328 0.75 -1.04 -35.21
N CYS A 329 0.32 -0.44 -34.10
CA CYS A 329 0.16 1.00 -33.95
C CYS A 329 1.45 1.66 -33.48
N CYS A 330 1.65 2.93 -33.84
CA CYS A 330 2.75 3.74 -33.35
C CYS A 330 2.26 5.01 -32.67
N VAL A 331 2.89 5.37 -31.58
CA VAL A 331 2.60 6.60 -30.83
C VAL A 331 3.90 7.35 -30.58
N VAL A 332 3.86 8.66 -30.71
CA VAL A 332 4.93 9.57 -30.30
C VAL A 332 4.37 10.53 -29.26
N ILE A 333 5.05 10.63 -28.11
CA ILE A 333 4.73 11.60 -27.07
C ILE A 333 5.84 12.64 -27.03
N ALA A 334 5.54 13.89 -27.37
CA ALA A 334 6.54 14.94 -27.46
C ALA A 334 5.98 16.32 -27.21
N GLY A 335 6.77 17.17 -26.54
CA GLY A 335 6.47 18.59 -26.37
C GLY A 335 5.18 18.86 -25.57
N ARG A 336 4.77 20.11 -25.61
CA ARG A 336 3.52 20.60 -24.99
C ARG A 336 2.75 21.46 -25.98
N PHE A 337 1.46 21.24 -26.08
CA PHE A 337 0.56 22.00 -26.95
C PHE A 337 0.41 23.46 -26.50
N ASP A 338 0.50 23.73 -25.19
CA ASP A 338 0.45 25.06 -24.61
C ASP A 338 1.58 25.99 -25.05
N THR A 339 2.69 25.44 -25.57
CA THR A 339 3.80 26.20 -26.15
C THR A 339 3.45 26.81 -27.51
N LEU A 340 2.39 26.34 -28.17
CA LEU A 340 1.89 26.86 -29.44
C LEU A 340 0.97 28.05 -29.20
N THR A 341 1.56 29.22 -28.94
CA THR A 341 0.83 30.44 -28.54
C THR A 341 0.03 31.07 -29.70
N ASP A 342 0.51 30.91 -30.92
CA ASP A 342 -0.06 31.47 -32.15
C ASP A 342 -1.03 30.49 -32.83
N THR A 343 -2.09 31.00 -33.45
CA THR A 343 -3.07 30.22 -34.22
C THR A 343 -2.40 29.52 -35.43
N ALA A 344 -1.46 30.15 -36.12
CA ALA A 344 -0.76 29.56 -37.25
C ALA A 344 0.16 28.41 -36.82
N HIS A 345 0.79 28.52 -35.62
CA HIS A 345 1.55 27.43 -35.01
C HIS A 345 0.67 26.20 -34.74
N ARG A 346 -0.45 26.43 -34.04
CA ARG A 346 -1.42 25.37 -33.74
C ARG A 346 -1.97 24.71 -34.98
N HIS A 347 -2.35 25.53 -35.95
CA HIS A 347 -2.89 25.03 -37.23
C HIS A 347 -1.87 24.17 -37.97
N SER A 348 -0.63 24.62 -38.09
CA SER A 348 0.45 23.89 -38.76
C SER A 348 0.72 22.53 -38.08
N PHE A 349 0.78 22.50 -36.74
CA PHE A 349 1.00 21.28 -35.99
C PHE A 349 -0.18 20.31 -36.11
N GLU A 350 -1.43 20.82 -35.97
CA GLU A 350 -2.66 20.03 -36.08
C GLU A 350 -2.83 19.40 -37.46
N LEU A 351 -2.56 20.15 -38.54
CA LEU A 351 -2.60 19.61 -39.90
C LEU A 351 -1.63 18.47 -40.05
N TYR A 352 -0.37 18.65 -39.62
CA TYR A 352 0.64 17.62 -39.71
C TYR A 352 0.22 16.35 -38.99
N ARG A 353 -0.10 16.43 -37.71
CA ARG A 353 -0.37 15.23 -36.88
C ARG A 353 -1.62 14.48 -37.33
N LYS A 354 -2.65 15.19 -37.82
CA LYS A 354 -3.92 14.58 -38.26
C LYS A 354 -3.80 13.85 -39.60
N GLU A 355 -2.86 14.24 -40.42
CA GLU A 355 -2.60 13.57 -41.70
C GLU A 355 -1.67 12.33 -41.55
N LEU A 356 -1.11 12.09 -40.38
CA LEU A 356 -0.34 10.88 -40.12
C LEU A 356 -1.27 9.66 -40.00
N LYS A 357 -1.16 8.71 -40.94
CA LYS A 357 -2.04 7.53 -40.97
C LYS A 357 -1.67 6.44 -39.96
N ASN A 358 -0.37 6.27 -39.70
CA ASN A 358 0.16 5.13 -38.97
C ASN A 358 0.84 5.51 -37.65
N VAL A 359 0.82 6.79 -37.29
CA VAL A 359 1.43 7.32 -36.06
C VAL A 359 0.49 8.31 -35.45
N THR A 360 0.20 8.13 -34.16
CA THR A 360 -0.49 9.12 -33.34
C THR A 360 0.55 9.97 -32.63
N VAL A 361 0.52 11.29 -32.84
CA VAL A 361 1.34 12.24 -32.10
C VAL A 361 0.49 12.92 -31.03
N ILE A 362 0.87 12.77 -29.77
CA ILE A 362 0.21 13.38 -28.63
C ILE A 362 1.23 14.20 -27.84
N THR A 363 0.81 15.30 -27.23
CA THR A 363 1.65 16.10 -26.35
C THR A 363 1.54 15.69 -24.89
N PHE A 364 2.54 16.02 -24.07
CA PHE A 364 2.51 15.66 -22.65
C PHE A 364 1.34 16.33 -21.91
N ASP A 365 1.05 17.59 -22.16
CA ASP A 365 -0.07 18.28 -21.55
C ASP A 365 -1.43 17.68 -21.94
N GLU A 366 -1.61 17.25 -23.21
CA GLU A 366 -2.80 16.48 -23.62
C GLU A 366 -2.93 15.15 -22.88
N LEU A 367 -1.81 14.45 -22.67
CA LEU A 367 -1.80 13.19 -21.91
C LEU A 367 -2.21 13.40 -20.45
N PHE A 368 -1.60 14.40 -19.79
CA PHE A 368 -1.91 14.70 -18.39
C PHE A 368 -3.27 15.37 -18.19
N GLU A 369 -3.82 16.05 -19.21
CA GLU A 369 -5.20 16.54 -19.18
C GLU A 369 -6.22 15.39 -19.13
N ARG A 370 -5.94 14.27 -19.79
CA ARG A 370 -6.75 13.05 -19.64
C ARG A 370 -6.72 12.50 -18.23
N VAL A 371 -5.56 12.57 -17.56
CA VAL A 371 -5.44 12.19 -16.13
C VAL A 371 -6.30 13.09 -15.24
N LYS A 372 -6.31 14.41 -15.50
CA LYS A 372 -7.21 15.36 -14.80
C LYS A 372 -8.67 15.02 -15.01
N GLY A 373 -9.04 14.71 -16.26
CA GLY A 373 -10.41 14.29 -16.58
C GLY A 373 -10.84 13.02 -15.82
N LEU A 374 -9.93 12.06 -15.65
CA LEU A 374 -10.21 10.88 -14.83
C LEU A 374 -10.45 11.22 -13.35
N ILE A 375 -9.63 12.12 -12.78
CA ILE A 375 -9.84 12.59 -11.40
C ILE A 375 -11.23 13.20 -11.26
N GLN A 376 -11.60 14.10 -12.16
CA GLN A 376 -12.91 14.75 -12.14
C GLN A 376 -14.08 13.75 -12.23
N LEU A 377 -13.93 12.70 -13.04
CA LEU A 377 -14.94 11.63 -13.15
C LEU A 377 -15.07 10.80 -11.88
N LEU A 378 -13.97 10.59 -11.14
CA LEU A 378 -13.96 9.80 -9.93
C LEU A 378 -14.38 10.60 -8.69
N GLU A 379 -14.20 11.90 -8.71
CA GLU A 379 -14.63 12.81 -7.62
C GLU A 379 -16.11 13.20 -7.69
N GLY A 380 -16.79 12.93 -8.82
CA GLY A 380 -18.20 13.26 -9.07
C GLY A 380 -18.38 14.67 -9.56
#